data_f177e13c6f31a053e332c5a64657d967
#
_entry.id   f177e13c6f31a053e332c5a64657d967
#
_cell.length_a   1.000
_cell.length_b   1.000
_cell.length_c   1.000
_cell.angle_alpha   90.00
_cell.angle_beta   90.00
_cell.angle_gamma   90.00
#
_symmetry.space_group_name_H-M   'P 1'
#
loop_
_entity.id
_entity.type
_entity.pdbx_description
1 polymer ?
#
loop_
_entity_poly.entity_id
_entity_poly.type
_entity_poly.pdbx_seq_one_letter_code
_entity_poly.pdbx_strand_id
1 'polypeptide(L)'
;MKKVKKMNANKQESWLPLVLVALASFIITLDATFMNVSISQLILDLNTSLSTVHLIISFYTLTTASLMLIASKLQDIIGKKKIFMLGALIYGIGAIIAALSQNSAMLFIGWSLLEGIGGALMTPAIISIIIGTYDKNRRTFALAFASAIGGIAAAIGPMFGGFVTTFLSWRFGFAFELAVIIIIFAYSKNIKNFKPQSRKTNFDLIGGIYSIITLVLLVLGVLELKKNMLLSIVLFIISIVFLRLFISYEMKLKASGAIPLVDMGIFKNNNLLAGMAIRFIAMIAMMGCLFAVSVFLQGALKFNAFDTGINLIPATGGVLISALLAERLSRIYSHKILMSIGFVLAIIGAVILRFQFGLHVTFLDIAPGMFLLGIGLGLVIALGIDVSIKGMDEESQSTASGLLTTSQTLGSSIGTAVIGCILIIGATAGIADAVDIYVPDANQTQFEVGTGDYLEKLGNLNESSILSQDVKAKITNIVLTDAMKMVMDFTAILLLIGLILTHTIDNRRVIGRRIRRLRTERLNGPKVRLDRQKLSKDRK
;
A
#
# COMPACT_ATOMS: atom_id res chain seq x y z
N MET A 1 -21.63 36.34 -31.86
CA MET A 1 -21.55 35.13 -30.97
C MET A 1 -20.96 33.87 -31.63
N LYS A 2 -20.98 33.67 -32.95
CA LYS A 2 -20.38 32.48 -33.62
C LYS A 2 -18.83 32.50 -33.72
N LYS A 3 -18.16 33.68 -33.70
CA LYS A 3 -16.68 33.78 -33.78
C LYS A 3 -15.95 33.44 -32.46
N VAL A 4 -16.59 33.63 -31.30
CA VAL A 4 -15.98 33.32 -29.99
C VAL A 4 -15.96 31.80 -29.70
N LYS A 5 -16.93 31.04 -30.27
CA LYS A 5 -16.99 29.58 -30.13
C LYS A 5 -15.93 28.81 -30.95
N LYS A 6 -15.39 29.43 -32.01
CA LYS A 6 -14.39 28.79 -32.90
C LYS A 6 -12.94 28.98 -32.45
N MET A 7 -12.65 29.93 -31.55
CA MET A 7 -11.29 30.16 -31.03
C MET A 7 -10.88 29.21 -29.87
N ASN A 8 -11.83 28.49 -29.27
CA ASN A 8 -11.53 27.55 -28.15
C ASN A 8 -11.42 26.07 -28.57
N ALA A 9 -11.54 25.76 -29.86
CA ALA A 9 -11.64 24.37 -30.32
C ALA A 9 -10.31 23.66 -30.63
N ASN A 10 -9.14 24.31 -30.44
CA ASN A 10 -7.86 23.70 -30.85
C ASN A 10 -6.68 24.01 -29.94
N LYS A 11 -6.87 24.19 -28.62
CA LYS A 11 -5.79 23.99 -27.65
C LYS A 11 -5.79 22.52 -27.26
N GLN A 12 -5.02 21.71 -28.00
CA GLN A 12 -4.67 20.35 -27.50
C GLN A 12 -4.14 20.53 -26.08
N GLU A 13 -4.86 19.98 -25.11
CA GLU A 13 -4.43 20.01 -23.70
C GLU A 13 -3.06 19.34 -23.62
N SER A 14 -2.08 20.06 -23.12
CA SER A 14 -0.72 19.57 -22.94
C SER A 14 -0.71 18.33 -22.03
N TRP A 15 0.15 17.37 -22.33
CA TRP A 15 0.40 16.20 -21.46
C TRP A 15 1.33 16.52 -20.27
N LEU A 16 1.92 17.72 -20.24
CA LEU A 16 2.85 18.10 -19.17
C LEU A 16 2.23 18.06 -17.77
N PRO A 17 0.97 18.53 -17.53
CA PRO A 17 0.33 18.34 -16.23
C PRO A 17 0.25 16.88 -15.81
N LEU A 18 -0.02 15.95 -16.75
CA LEU A 18 -0.05 14.51 -16.45
C LEU A 18 1.33 14.01 -16.02
N VAL A 19 2.38 14.41 -16.73
CA VAL A 19 3.75 14.02 -16.38
C VAL A 19 4.11 14.49 -14.97
N LEU A 20 3.77 15.73 -14.62
CA LEU A 20 4.08 16.28 -13.29
C LEU A 20 3.37 15.54 -12.15
N VAL A 21 2.08 15.24 -12.32
CA VAL A 21 1.35 14.48 -11.28
C VAL A 21 1.74 13.00 -11.27
N ALA A 22 2.15 12.43 -12.42
CA ALA A 22 2.68 11.08 -12.49
C ALA A 22 4.06 10.96 -11.83
N LEU A 23 4.93 11.99 -11.95
CA LEU A 23 6.20 12.07 -11.22
C LEU A 23 5.97 12.12 -9.70
N ALA A 24 4.97 12.87 -9.23
CA ALA A 24 4.59 12.86 -7.82
C ALA A 24 4.11 11.48 -7.36
N SER A 25 3.26 10.80 -8.16
CA SER A 25 2.85 9.42 -7.89
C SER A 25 4.04 8.46 -7.87
N PHE A 26 5.01 8.68 -8.75
CA PHE A 26 6.24 7.89 -8.84
C PHE A 26 7.04 7.97 -7.54
N ILE A 27 7.39 9.17 -7.07
CA ILE A 27 8.22 9.33 -5.86
C ILE A 27 7.50 8.82 -4.60
N ILE A 28 6.22 9.13 -4.40
CA ILE A 28 5.45 8.64 -3.24
C ILE A 28 5.42 7.11 -3.18
N THR A 29 5.29 6.45 -4.34
CA THR A 29 5.23 4.99 -4.40
C THR A 29 6.63 4.36 -4.31
N LEU A 30 7.64 4.98 -4.91
CA LEU A 30 9.03 4.57 -4.81
C LEU A 30 9.48 4.60 -3.34
N ASP A 31 9.22 5.70 -2.65
CA ASP A 31 9.55 5.92 -1.25
C ASP A 31 8.97 4.83 -0.33
N ALA A 32 7.72 4.49 -0.51
CA ALA A 32 7.07 3.43 0.27
C ALA A 32 7.74 2.05 0.13
N THR A 33 8.60 1.83 -0.86
CA THR A 33 9.19 0.53 -1.17
C THR A 33 10.71 0.49 -1.07
N PHE A 34 11.43 1.57 -1.42
CA PHE A 34 12.89 1.54 -1.47
C PHE A 34 13.54 1.45 -0.08
N MET A 35 12.93 2.05 0.95
CA MET A 35 13.51 2.05 2.29
C MET A 35 13.49 0.68 2.97
N ASN A 36 12.64 -0.25 2.51
CA ASN A 36 12.61 -1.62 3.04
C ASN A 36 13.91 -2.41 2.82
N VAL A 37 14.71 -2.05 1.81
CA VAL A 37 16.00 -2.69 1.54
C VAL A 37 17.18 -1.97 2.19
N SER A 38 16.95 -0.83 2.86
CA SER A 38 17.97 -0.02 3.50
C SER A 38 18.06 -0.26 5.02
N ILE A 39 17.27 -1.18 5.57
CA ILE A 39 17.06 -1.36 7.02
C ILE A 39 18.37 -1.54 7.77
N SER A 40 19.22 -2.47 7.34
CA SER A 40 20.49 -2.75 8.03
C SER A 40 21.44 -1.56 7.99
N GLN A 41 21.49 -0.85 6.87
CA GLN A 41 22.33 0.36 6.76
C GLN A 41 21.81 1.51 7.62
N LEU A 42 20.48 1.66 7.74
CA LEU A 42 19.87 2.64 8.64
C LEU A 42 20.22 2.36 10.11
N ILE A 43 20.20 1.10 10.53
CA ILE A 43 20.57 0.70 11.88
C ILE A 43 22.02 1.09 12.18
N LEU A 44 22.93 0.81 11.25
CA LEU A 44 24.35 1.13 11.40
C LEU A 44 24.62 2.63 11.36
N ASP A 45 24.12 3.34 10.33
CA ASP A 45 24.44 4.76 10.10
C ASP A 45 23.82 5.70 11.16
N LEU A 46 22.64 5.33 11.69
CA LEU A 46 21.92 6.14 12.68
C LEU A 46 22.14 5.64 14.12
N ASN A 47 22.96 4.60 14.30
CA ASN A 47 23.23 3.94 15.58
C ASN A 47 21.93 3.67 16.36
N THR A 48 21.04 2.91 15.74
CA THR A 48 19.67 2.69 16.23
C THR A 48 19.29 1.19 16.16
N SER A 49 18.11 0.84 16.63
CA SER A 49 17.61 -0.53 16.64
C SER A 49 16.68 -0.83 15.46
N LEU A 50 16.49 -2.11 15.12
CA LEU A 50 15.49 -2.57 14.16
C LEU A 50 14.09 -2.10 14.56
N SER A 51 13.77 -2.13 15.86
CA SER A 51 12.49 -1.67 16.40
C SER A 51 12.22 -0.20 16.08
N THR A 52 13.24 0.66 16.19
CA THR A 52 13.15 2.08 15.85
C THR A 52 12.97 2.29 14.35
N VAL A 53 13.74 1.59 13.51
CA VAL A 53 13.59 1.67 12.05
C VAL A 53 12.21 1.18 11.61
N HIS A 54 11.74 0.08 12.21
CA HIS A 54 10.40 -0.44 11.98
C HIS A 54 9.30 0.57 12.34
N LEU A 55 9.45 1.27 13.48
CA LEU A 55 8.56 2.35 13.88
C LEU A 55 8.55 3.46 12.83
N ILE A 56 9.71 3.92 12.36
CA ILE A 56 9.85 4.99 11.37
C ILE A 56 9.12 4.61 10.07
N ILE A 57 9.34 3.40 9.53
CA ILE A 57 8.68 2.89 8.32
C ILE A 57 7.15 2.84 8.51
N SER A 58 6.69 2.31 9.65
CA SER A 58 5.26 2.19 9.94
C SER A 58 4.58 3.56 10.08
N PHE A 59 5.27 4.52 10.69
CA PHE A 59 4.75 5.87 10.87
C PHE A 59 4.66 6.68 9.58
N TYR A 60 5.55 6.46 8.61
CA TYR A 60 5.43 7.08 7.28
C TYR A 60 4.08 6.74 6.62
N THR A 61 3.78 5.45 6.53
CA THR A 61 2.53 4.99 5.92
C THR A 61 1.30 5.33 6.77
N LEU A 62 1.44 5.33 8.10
CA LEU A 62 0.39 5.75 9.03
C LEU A 62 0.06 7.25 8.88
N THR A 63 1.07 8.12 8.84
CA THR A 63 0.90 9.56 8.65
C THR A 63 0.18 9.83 7.33
N THR A 64 0.62 9.17 6.26
CA THR A 64 -0.04 9.27 4.96
C THR A 64 -1.49 8.82 5.01
N ALA A 65 -1.79 7.64 5.59
CA ALA A 65 -3.15 7.11 5.68
C ALA A 65 -4.08 7.99 6.52
N SER A 66 -3.61 8.44 7.69
CA SER A 66 -4.42 9.19 8.65
C SER A 66 -4.84 10.58 8.15
N LEU A 67 -4.00 11.20 7.33
CA LEU A 67 -4.25 12.54 6.78
C LEU A 67 -4.93 12.53 5.40
N MET A 68 -4.99 11.39 4.72
CA MET A 68 -5.50 11.30 3.34
C MET A 68 -6.97 11.71 3.21
N LEU A 69 -7.82 11.35 4.19
CA LEU A 69 -9.23 11.75 4.20
C LEU A 69 -9.39 13.27 4.36
N ILE A 70 -8.62 13.86 5.28
CA ILE A 70 -8.55 15.31 5.51
C ILE A 70 -8.09 16.02 4.23
N ALA A 71 -7.01 15.54 3.63
CA ALA A 71 -6.44 16.10 2.42
C ALA A 71 -7.43 16.08 1.24
N SER A 72 -8.22 14.99 1.14
CA SER A 72 -9.27 14.86 0.12
C SER A 72 -10.34 15.95 0.23
N LYS A 73 -10.76 16.32 1.43
CA LYS A 73 -11.72 17.42 1.65
C LYS A 73 -11.08 18.79 1.54
N LEU A 74 -9.86 18.93 2.05
CA LEU A 74 -9.14 20.20 2.04
C LEU A 74 -8.89 20.71 0.61
N GLN A 75 -8.69 19.82 -0.38
CA GLN A 75 -8.56 20.21 -1.78
C GLN A 75 -9.81 20.85 -2.38
N ASP A 76 -11.01 20.51 -1.89
CA ASP A 76 -12.27 21.09 -2.35
C ASP A 76 -12.45 22.53 -1.84
N ILE A 77 -11.87 22.86 -0.67
CA ILE A 77 -11.95 24.17 -0.01
C ILE A 77 -10.82 25.09 -0.50
N ILE A 78 -9.57 24.63 -0.52
CA ILE A 78 -8.39 25.46 -0.85
C ILE A 78 -8.12 25.45 -2.35
N GLY A 79 -8.48 24.36 -3.02
CA GLY A 79 -8.26 24.13 -4.46
C GLY A 79 -7.18 23.09 -4.73
N LYS A 80 -7.45 22.23 -5.71
CA LYS A 80 -6.66 21.01 -6.03
C LYS A 80 -5.18 21.31 -6.28
N LYS A 81 -4.87 22.31 -7.12
CA LYS A 81 -3.47 22.71 -7.39
C LYS A 81 -2.77 23.23 -6.14
N LYS A 82 -3.44 24.05 -5.32
CA LYS A 82 -2.82 24.62 -4.13
C LYS A 82 -2.47 23.56 -3.12
N ILE A 83 -3.36 22.58 -2.88
CA ILE A 83 -3.11 21.45 -1.99
C ILE A 83 -1.98 20.57 -2.52
N PHE A 84 -1.98 20.26 -3.82
CA PHE A 84 -0.89 19.53 -4.47
C PHE A 84 0.47 20.22 -4.27
N MET A 85 0.55 21.52 -4.51
CA MET A 85 1.79 22.30 -4.35
C MET A 85 2.21 22.45 -2.89
N LEU A 86 1.25 22.59 -1.95
CA LEU A 86 1.54 22.59 -0.52
C LEU A 86 2.09 21.23 -0.08
N GLY A 87 1.47 20.15 -0.54
CA GLY A 87 1.97 18.79 -0.29
C GLY A 87 3.37 18.58 -0.84
N ALA A 88 3.64 19.00 -2.08
CA ALA A 88 4.96 18.94 -2.70
C ALA A 88 6.01 19.78 -1.93
N LEU A 89 5.63 20.93 -1.39
CA LEU A 89 6.52 21.76 -0.57
C LEU A 89 6.91 21.05 0.73
N ILE A 90 5.91 20.53 1.46
CA ILE A 90 6.13 19.83 2.74
C ILE A 90 6.95 18.56 2.50
N TYR A 91 6.63 17.79 1.44
CA TYR A 91 7.38 16.61 1.01
C TYR A 91 8.84 16.97 0.73
N GLY A 92 9.10 18.01 -0.06
CA GLY A 92 10.46 18.46 -0.37
C GLY A 92 11.26 18.92 0.84
N ILE A 93 10.61 19.60 1.81
CA ILE A 93 11.27 19.95 3.09
C ILE A 93 11.59 18.68 3.87
N GLY A 94 10.67 17.70 3.90
CA GLY A 94 10.89 16.39 4.49
C GLY A 94 12.09 15.68 3.88
N ALA A 95 12.17 15.64 2.54
CA ALA A 95 13.27 15.03 1.79
C ALA A 95 14.63 15.68 2.11
N ILE A 96 14.69 17.01 2.28
CA ILE A 96 15.90 17.70 2.71
C ILE A 96 16.32 17.23 4.10
N ILE A 97 15.40 17.22 5.07
CA ILE A 97 15.67 16.81 6.45
C ILE A 97 16.08 15.35 6.51
N ALA A 98 15.40 14.47 5.76
CA ALA A 98 15.71 13.05 5.67
C ALA A 98 17.10 12.80 5.05
N ALA A 99 17.40 13.46 3.93
CA ALA A 99 18.73 13.38 3.28
C ALA A 99 19.88 13.84 4.18
N LEU A 100 19.63 14.81 5.06
CA LEU A 100 20.63 15.36 5.99
C LEU A 100 20.60 14.70 7.37
N SER A 101 19.75 13.69 7.58
CA SER A 101 19.56 13.09 8.90
C SER A 101 20.80 12.37 9.40
N GLN A 102 21.15 12.63 10.68
CA GLN A 102 22.29 12.04 11.40
C GLN A 102 21.85 11.14 12.54
N ASN A 103 20.55 11.11 12.84
CA ASN A 103 19.96 10.28 13.88
C ASN A 103 18.51 9.88 13.51
N SER A 104 18.00 8.90 14.21
CA SER A 104 16.66 8.35 13.97
C SER A 104 15.53 9.37 14.18
N ALA A 105 15.68 10.31 15.12
CA ALA A 105 14.67 11.34 15.37
C ALA A 105 14.56 12.32 14.18
N MET A 106 15.68 12.71 13.61
CA MET A 106 15.71 13.60 12.45
C MET A 106 15.12 12.91 11.21
N LEU A 107 15.44 11.63 11.00
CA LEU A 107 14.84 10.82 9.94
C LEU A 107 13.32 10.66 10.15
N PHE A 108 12.88 10.41 11.38
CA PHE A 108 11.46 10.32 11.72
C PHE A 108 10.70 11.61 11.38
N ILE A 109 11.24 12.78 11.73
CA ILE A 109 10.62 14.07 11.43
C ILE A 109 10.59 14.32 9.91
N GLY A 110 11.72 14.13 9.22
CA GLY A 110 11.83 14.39 7.78
C GLY A 110 10.97 13.44 6.97
N TRP A 111 11.21 12.16 7.13
CA TRP A 111 10.55 11.12 6.33
C TRP A 111 9.16 10.77 6.86
N SER A 112 9.05 10.23 8.08
CA SER A 112 7.77 9.70 8.56
C SER A 112 6.70 10.78 8.73
N LEU A 113 7.05 11.96 9.21
CA LEU A 113 6.08 13.03 9.42
C LEU A 113 5.93 13.92 8.19
N LEU A 114 6.99 14.63 7.76
CA LEU A 114 6.84 15.66 6.73
C LEU A 114 6.57 15.06 5.34
N GLU A 115 7.31 14.04 4.91
CA GLU A 115 7.00 13.38 3.64
C GLU A 115 5.66 12.64 3.71
N GLY A 116 5.33 12.00 4.85
CA GLY A 116 4.03 11.39 5.07
C GLY A 116 2.88 12.40 4.92
N ILE A 117 2.98 13.60 5.51
CA ILE A 117 2.02 14.71 5.34
C ILE A 117 1.96 15.16 3.88
N GLY A 118 3.12 15.36 3.26
CA GLY A 118 3.23 15.78 1.86
C GLY A 118 2.58 14.77 0.91
N GLY A 119 2.87 13.49 1.08
CA GLY A 119 2.29 12.39 0.32
C GLY A 119 0.77 12.30 0.49
N ALA A 120 0.27 12.46 1.73
CA ALA A 120 -1.17 12.50 2.02
C ALA A 120 -1.90 13.63 1.30
N LEU A 121 -1.28 14.81 1.20
CA LEU A 121 -1.86 15.97 0.51
C LEU A 121 -1.81 15.80 -1.02
N MET A 122 -0.72 15.25 -1.56
CA MET A 122 -0.55 15.09 -3.00
C MET A 122 -1.44 13.98 -3.58
N THR A 123 -1.55 12.84 -2.90
CA THR A 123 -2.20 11.63 -3.46
C THR A 123 -3.64 11.85 -3.96
N PRO A 124 -4.59 12.40 -3.18
CA PRO A 124 -5.94 12.67 -3.69
C PRO A 124 -5.95 13.79 -4.74
N ALA A 125 -5.01 14.74 -4.64
CA ALA A 125 -4.92 15.84 -5.58
C ALA A 125 -4.46 15.39 -6.98
N ILE A 126 -3.59 14.35 -7.09
CA ILE A 126 -3.16 13.75 -8.35
C ILE A 126 -4.38 13.32 -9.17
N ILE A 127 -5.25 12.49 -8.59
CA ILE A 127 -6.46 11.99 -9.26
C ILE A 127 -7.39 13.16 -9.65
N SER A 128 -7.60 14.08 -8.72
CA SER A 128 -8.48 15.22 -8.91
C SER A 128 -7.99 16.21 -9.98
N ILE A 129 -6.68 16.41 -10.12
CA ILE A 129 -6.07 17.24 -11.18
C ILE A 129 -6.25 16.56 -12.54
N ILE A 130 -6.03 15.24 -12.65
CA ILE A 130 -6.23 14.49 -13.89
C ILE A 130 -7.69 14.59 -14.34
N ILE A 131 -8.64 14.34 -13.44
CA ILE A 131 -10.08 14.41 -13.73
C ILE A 131 -10.51 15.82 -14.18
N GLY A 132 -9.95 16.85 -13.55
CA GLY A 132 -10.29 18.24 -13.87
C GLY A 132 -9.57 18.81 -15.10
N THR A 133 -8.46 18.21 -15.53
CA THR A 133 -7.66 18.69 -16.66
C THR A 133 -8.12 18.07 -17.98
N TYR A 134 -8.38 16.75 -17.99
CA TYR A 134 -8.64 16.00 -19.23
C TYR A 134 -10.13 15.69 -19.43
N ASP A 135 -10.59 15.74 -20.67
CA ASP A 135 -11.94 15.36 -21.07
C ASP A 135 -12.17 13.83 -20.94
N LYS A 136 -13.44 13.37 -21.06
CA LYS A 136 -13.81 11.96 -20.86
C LYS A 136 -12.97 10.98 -21.71
N ASN A 137 -12.60 11.35 -22.93
CA ASN A 137 -11.87 10.46 -23.84
C ASN A 137 -10.40 10.29 -23.44
N ARG A 138 -9.77 11.36 -22.96
CA ARG A 138 -8.36 11.37 -22.53
C ARG A 138 -8.16 10.99 -21.07
N ARG A 139 -9.19 11.21 -20.22
CA ARG A 139 -9.15 10.95 -18.77
C ARG A 139 -8.81 9.49 -18.46
N THR A 140 -9.43 8.54 -19.17
CA THR A 140 -9.17 7.11 -18.96
C THR A 140 -7.70 6.77 -19.20
N PHE A 141 -7.13 7.27 -20.30
CA PHE A 141 -5.71 7.10 -20.58
C PHE A 141 -4.83 7.77 -19.52
N ALA A 142 -5.14 9.00 -19.10
CA ALA A 142 -4.35 9.74 -18.13
C ALA A 142 -4.33 9.06 -16.74
N LEU A 143 -5.48 8.54 -16.28
CA LEU A 143 -5.56 7.76 -15.04
C LEU A 143 -4.79 6.45 -15.14
N ALA A 144 -4.92 5.74 -16.26
CA ALA A 144 -4.19 4.50 -16.51
C ALA A 144 -2.67 4.75 -16.56
N PHE A 145 -2.22 5.84 -17.21
CA PHE A 145 -0.81 6.23 -17.26
C PHE A 145 -0.25 6.52 -15.87
N ALA A 146 -0.94 7.36 -15.06
CA ALA A 146 -0.50 7.67 -13.71
C ALA A 146 -0.43 6.42 -12.81
N SER A 147 -1.40 5.51 -12.93
CA SER A 147 -1.40 4.23 -12.22
C SER A 147 -0.26 3.31 -12.67
N ALA A 148 0.04 3.27 -13.98
CA ALA A 148 1.15 2.48 -14.51
C ALA A 148 2.51 2.99 -14.00
N ILE A 149 2.71 4.31 -13.96
CA ILE A 149 3.91 4.95 -13.39
C ILE A 149 4.08 4.59 -11.91
N GLY A 150 2.98 4.63 -11.12
CA GLY A 150 3.00 4.16 -9.73
C GLY A 150 3.36 2.68 -9.62
N GLY A 151 2.81 1.82 -10.49
CA GLY A 151 3.15 0.40 -10.54
C GLY A 151 4.62 0.14 -10.88
N ILE A 152 5.18 0.90 -11.84
CA ILE A 152 6.60 0.86 -12.20
C ILE A 152 7.46 1.29 -11.00
N ALA A 153 7.08 2.37 -10.31
CA ALA A 153 7.78 2.84 -9.12
C ALA A 153 7.83 1.79 -8.02
N ALA A 154 6.70 1.13 -7.74
CA ALA A 154 6.63 0.05 -6.77
C ALA A 154 7.52 -1.15 -7.14
N ALA A 155 7.59 -1.48 -8.44
CA ALA A 155 8.41 -2.58 -8.93
C ALA A 155 9.91 -2.28 -8.89
N ILE A 156 10.30 -1.05 -9.23
CA ILE A 156 11.71 -0.62 -9.28
C ILE A 156 12.22 -0.24 -7.88
N GLY A 157 11.33 0.13 -6.95
CA GLY A 157 11.68 0.66 -5.63
C GLY A 157 12.75 -0.14 -4.88
N PRO A 158 12.60 -1.45 -4.68
CA PRO A 158 13.60 -2.24 -3.98
C PRO A 158 14.95 -2.29 -4.71
N MET A 159 14.94 -2.36 -6.06
CA MET A 159 16.16 -2.33 -6.85
C MET A 159 16.85 -0.97 -6.78
N PHE A 160 16.09 0.11 -6.91
CA PHE A 160 16.59 1.49 -6.78
C PHE A 160 17.17 1.71 -5.37
N GLY A 161 16.41 1.35 -4.33
CA GLY A 161 16.83 1.48 -2.95
C GLY A 161 18.09 0.67 -2.65
N GLY A 162 18.15 -0.56 -3.16
CA GLY A 162 19.31 -1.42 -3.03
C GLY A 162 20.54 -0.83 -3.70
N PHE A 163 20.41 -0.35 -4.93
CA PHE A 163 21.49 0.30 -5.67
C PHE A 163 22.00 1.55 -4.94
N VAL A 164 21.10 2.46 -4.60
CA VAL A 164 21.48 3.74 -3.95
C VAL A 164 22.11 3.47 -2.59
N THR A 165 21.56 2.57 -1.79
CA THR A 165 22.06 2.27 -0.44
C THR A 165 23.43 1.59 -0.47
N THR A 166 23.66 0.67 -1.42
CA THR A 166 24.93 -0.08 -1.49
C THR A 166 26.05 0.72 -2.12
N PHE A 167 25.80 1.45 -3.20
CA PHE A 167 26.85 2.09 -4.00
C PHE A 167 27.04 3.59 -3.71
N LEU A 168 26.04 4.23 -3.10
CA LEU A 168 26.07 5.66 -2.76
C LEU A 168 25.81 5.86 -1.25
N SER A 169 24.57 6.09 -0.92
CA SER A 169 24.00 6.15 0.43
C SER A 169 22.47 6.19 0.28
N TRP A 170 21.73 5.60 1.20
CA TRP A 170 20.26 5.72 1.26
C TRP A 170 19.78 7.18 1.25
N ARG A 171 20.59 8.12 1.72
CA ARG A 171 20.32 9.56 1.69
C ARG A 171 20.14 10.12 0.28
N PHE A 172 20.78 9.51 -0.72
CA PHE A 172 20.61 9.89 -2.13
C PHE A 172 19.23 9.54 -2.68
N GLY A 173 18.51 8.59 -2.08
CA GLY A 173 17.11 8.33 -2.39
C GLY A 173 16.27 9.58 -2.16
N PHE A 174 16.37 10.18 -1.00
CA PHE A 174 15.69 11.44 -0.66
C PHE A 174 16.18 12.64 -1.50
N ALA A 175 17.47 12.70 -1.82
CA ALA A 175 18.00 13.72 -2.73
C ALA A 175 17.41 13.59 -4.15
N PHE A 176 17.21 12.37 -4.65
CA PHE A 176 16.51 12.11 -5.90
C PHE A 176 15.05 12.59 -5.86
N GLU A 177 14.34 12.31 -4.79
CA GLU A 177 12.96 12.78 -4.60
C GLU A 177 12.88 14.31 -4.56
N LEU A 178 13.81 14.95 -3.86
CA LEU A 178 13.94 16.41 -3.86
C LEU A 178 14.15 16.96 -5.28
N ALA A 179 14.98 16.32 -6.10
CA ALA A 179 15.19 16.73 -7.49
C ALA A 179 13.89 16.64 -8.30
N VAL A 180 13.08 15.59 -8.10
CA VAL A 180 11.76 15.46 -8.74
C VAL A 180 10.80 16.56 -8.25
N ILE A 181 10.79 16.86 -6.95
CA ILE A 181 9.98 17.95 -6.39
C ILE A 181 10.37 19.30 -6.99
N ILE A 182 11.66 19.58 -7.17
CA ILE A 182 12.15 20.80 -7.84
C ILE A 182 11.62 20.89 -9.28
N ILE A 183 11.63 19.78 -10.03
CA ILE A 183 11.05 19.72 -11.38
C ILE A 183 9.55 20.04 -11.35
N ILE A 184 8.79 19.46 -10.40
CA ILE A 184 7.37 19.74 -10.22
C ILE A 184 7.14 21.24 -9.98
N PHE A 185 7.94 21.87 -9.12
CA PHE A 185 7.84 23.32 -8.85
C PHE A 185 8.18 24.17 -10.07
N ALA A 186 9.28 23.84 -10.78
CA ALA A 186 9.73 24.58 -11.98
C ALA A 186 8.63 24.63 -13.07
N TYR A 187 7.92 23.54 -13.25
CA TYR A 187 6.87 23.41 -14.27
C TYR A 187 5.44 23.58 -13.73
N SER A 188 5.27 23.94 -12.46
CA SER A 188 3.96 24.06 -11.78
C SER A 188 2.98 25.00 -12.45
N LYS A 189 3.45 25.99 -13.22
CA LYS A 189 2.62 26.93 -14.01
C LYS A 189 1.74 26.19 -15.04
N ASN A 190 2.16 25.02 -15.49
CA ASN A 190 1.41 24.22 -16.47
C ASN A 190 0.23 23.48 -15.85
N ILE A 191 0.21 23.28 -14.53
CA ILE A 191 -0.94 22.72 -13.83
C ILE A 191 -2.04 23.77 -13.74
N LYS A 192 -3.23 23.43 -14.24
CA LYS A 192 -4.40 24.31 -14.25
C LYS A 192 -4.82 24.72 -12.85
N ASN A 193 -5.16 25.98 -12.66
CA ASN A 193 -5.79 26.45 -11.42
C ASN A 193 -7.27 26.07 -11.42
N PHE A 194 -7.67 25.25 -10.46
CA PHE A 194 -9.07 24.90 -10.24
C PHE A 194 -9.65 25.83 -9.17
N LYS A 195 -10.81 26.43 -9.49
CA LYS A 195 -11.54 27.21 -8.48
C LYS A 195 -12.04 26.25 -7.39
N PRO A 196 -11.98 26.65 -6.11
CA PRO A 196 -12.58 25.88 -5.03
C PRO A 196 -14.06 25.59 -5.33
N GLN A 197 -14.50 24.36 -5.08
CA GLN A 197 -15.90 23.98 -5.33
C GLN A 197 -16.84 24.61 -4.31
N SER A 198 -16.36 24.88 -3.09
CA SER A 198 -17.13 25.53 -2.05
C SER A 198 -16.26 26.48 -1.23
N ARG A 199 -16.62 27.78 -1.25
CA ARG A 199 -16.01 28.80 -0.36
C ARG A 199 -16.65 28.88 1.03
N LYS A 200 -17.77 28.18 1.28
CA LYS A 200 -18.61 28.32 2.48
C LYS A 200 -18.79 27.05 3.30
N THR A 201 -18.12 25.95 2.96
CA THR A 201 -18.21 24.75 3.79
C THR A 201 -17.25 24.86 4.98
N ASN A 202 -17.79 24.80 6.19
CA ASN A 202 -16.98 24.62 7.37
C ASN A 202 -16.25 23.28 7.25
N PHE A 203 -14.92 23.34 7.33
CA PHE A 203 -14.08 22.14 7.34
C PHE A 203 -14.34 21.36 8.64
N ASP A 204 -14.62 20.08 8.50
CA ASP A 204 -14.81 19.20 9.65
C ASP A 204 -13.44 18.83 10.27
N LEU A 205 -12.92 19.76 11.06
CA LEU A 205 -11.66 19.56 11.79
C LEU A 205 -11.79 18.51 12.89
N ILE A 206 -12.95 18.47 13.58
CA ILE A 206 -13.17 17.60 14.73
C ILE A 206 -13.24 16.13 14.27
N GLY A 207 -14.00 15.83 13.21
CA GLY A 207 -14.01 14.50 12.60
C GLY A 207 -12.62 14.09 12.12
N GLY A 208 -11.87 15.04 11.50
CA GLY A 208 -10.47 14.80 11.11
C GLY A 208 -9.58 14.41 12.29
N ILE A 209 -9.65 15.12 13.41
CA ILE A 209 -8.89 14.81 14.63
C ILE A 209 -9.26 13.43 15.19
N TYR A 210 -10.57 13.11 15.28
CA TYR A 210 -11.00 11.79 15.73
C TYR A 210 -10.47 10.66 14.84
N SER A 211 -10.49 10.86 13.51
CA SER A 211 -9.94 9.90 12.55
C SER A 211 -8.43 9.68 12.76
N ILE A 212 -7.64 10.76 12.89
CA ILE A 212 -6.19 10.67 13.14
C ILE A 212 -5.91 9.91 14.44
N ILE A 213 -6.55 10.32 15.56
CA ILE A 213 -6.33 9.69 16.86
C ILE A 213 -6.68 8.20 16.80
N THR A 214 -7.80 7.85 16.15
CA THR A 214 -8.20 6.44 15.97
C THR A 214 -7.10 5.64 15.29
N LEU A 215 -6.59 6.11 14.16
CA LEU A 215 -5.61 5.37 13.37
C LEU A 215 -4.24 5.32 14.05
N VAL A 216 -3.80 6.41 14.67
CA VAL A 216 -2.54 6.47 15.43
C VAL A 216 -2.57 5.50 16.59
N LEU A 217 -3.63 5.50 17.40
CA LEU A 217 -3.76 4.58 18.54
C LEU A 217 -3.85 3.13 18.11
N LEU A 218 -4.50 2.85 16.97
CA LEU A 218 -4.58 1.50 16.41
C LEU A 218 -3.18 0.96 16.07
N VAL A 219 -2.39 1.73 15.33
CA VAL A 219 -1.04 1.31 14.90
C VAL A 219 -0.07 1.25 16.08
N LEU A 220 -0.12 2.23 16.99
CA LEU A 220 0.66 2.18 18.24
C LEU A 220 0.32 0.94 19.06
N GLY A 221 -0.97 0.59 19.16
CA GLY A 221 -1.40 -0.64 19.82
C GLY A 221 -0.78 -1.89 19.19
N VAL A 222 -0.67 -1.95 17.86
CA VAL A 222 0.01 -3.06 17.17
C VAL A 222 1.50 -3.08 17.48
N LEU A 223 2.19 -1.94 17.45
CA LEU A 223 3.63 -1.85 17.72
C LEU A 223 4.00 -2.22 19.17
N GLU A 224 3.10 -1.95 20.13
CA GLU A 224 3.30 -2.26 21.55
C GLU A 224 2.91 -3.71 21.93
N LEU A 225 2.29 -4.51 21.02
CA LEU A 225 1.79 -5.86 21.30
C LEU A 225 2.80 -6.74 22.01
N LYS A 226 4.08 -6.62 21.65
CA LYS A 226 5.15 -7.45 22.23
C LYS A 226 5.84 -6.80 23.42
N LYS A 227 5.99 -5.48 23.43
CA LYS A 227 6.70 -4.77 24.50
C LYS A 227 5.86 -4.70 25.77
N ASN A 228 4.58 -4.36 25.62
CA ASN A 228 3.65 -4.18 26.73
C ASN A 228 2.22 -4.52 26.28
N MET A 229 1.82 -5.78 26.49
CA MET A 229 0.50 -6.27 26.10
C MET A 229 -0.64 -5.48 26.75
N LEU A 230 -0.47 -5.06 28.04
CA LEU A 230 -1.49 -4.26 28.72
C LEU A 230 -1.68 -2.89 28.05
N LEU A 231 -0.57 -2.19 27.75
CA LEU A 231 -0.60 -0.93 27.03
C LEU A 231 -1.23 -1.09 25.65
N SER A 232 -0.88 -2.16 24.93
CA SER A 232 -1.47 -2.47 23.62
C SER A 232 -3.01 -2.60 23.70
N ILE A 233 -3.51 -3.37 24.66
CA ILE A 233 -4.96 -3.54 24.88
C ILE A 233 -5.62 -2.19 25.19
N VAL A 234 -5.01 -1.39 26.07
CA VAL A 234 -5.52 -0.06 26.41
C VAL A 234 -5.58 0.83 25.17
N LEU A 235 -4.54 0.84 24.33
CA LEU A 235 -4.50 1.62 23.08
C LEU A 235 -5.59 1.17 22.11
N PHE A 236 -5.83 -0.14 21.97
CA PHE A 236 -6.93 -0.65 21.12
C PHE A 236 -8.30 -0.24 21.65
N ILE A 237 -8.52 -0.33 22.97
CA ILE A 237 -9.80 0.10 23.57
C ILE A 237 -10.03 1.59 23.32
N ILE A 238 -9.03 2.43 23.55
CA ILE A 238 -9.12 3.87 23.31
C ILE A 238 -9.35 4.15 21.82
N SER A 239 -8.65 3.44 20.92
CA SER A 239 -8.87 3.54 19.47
C SER A 239 -10.32 3.24 19.09
N ILE A 240 -10.92 2.18 19.64
CA ILE A 240 -12.33 1.82 19.40
C ILE A 240 -13.28 2.91 19.93
N VAL A 241 -12.97 3.51 21.08
CA VAL A 241 -13.77 4.63 21.63
C VAL A 241 -13.72 5.82 20.67
N PHE A 242 -12.53 6.23 20.20
CA PHE A 242 -12.40 7.33 19.24
C PHE A 242 -13.06 7.03 17.90
N LEU A 243 -13.01 5.78 17.42
CA LEU A 243 -13.73 5.36 16.22
C LEU A 243 -15.24 5.51 16.39
N ARG A 244 -15.79 5.13 17.54
CA ARG A 244 -17.22 5.34 17.85
C ARG A 244 -17.58 6.83 17.94
N LEU A 245 -16.72 7.64 18.55
CA LEU A 245 -16.90 9.09 18.60
C LEU A 245 -16.88 9.69 17.20
N PHE A 246 -15.95 9.29 16.35
CA PHE A 246 -15.87 9.67 14.93
C PHE A 246 -17.19 9.37 14.19
N ILE A 247 -17.62 8.11 14.22
CA ILE A 247 -18.84 7.67 13.53
C ILE A 247 -20.07 8.45 14.05
N SER A 248 -20.20 8.59 15.36
CA SER A 248 -21.34 9.29 15.98
C SER A 248 -21.35 10.78 15.64
N TYR A 249 -20.17 11.39 15.59
CA TYR A 249 -20.00 12.80 15.24
C TYR A 249 -20.35 13.06 13.77
N GLU A 250 -19.83 12.25 12.84
CA GLU A 250 -20.11 12.34 11.41
C GLU A 250 -21.62 12.16 11.10
N MET A 251 -22.27 11.22 11.79
CA MET A 251 -23.72 11.02 11.66
C MET A 251 -24.52 12.23 12.15
N LYS A 252 -24.14 12.83 13.29
CA LYS A 252 -24.77 14.04 13.82
C LYS A 252 -24.53 15.24 12.89
N LEU A 253 -23.31 15.39 12.39
CA LEU A 253 -22.95 16.46 11.48
C LEU A 253 -23.77 16.40 10.19
N LYS A 254 -23.95 15.20 9.62
CA LYS A 254 -24.84 14.99 8.47
C LYS A 254 -26.30 15.32 8.78
N ALA A 255 -26.79 14.92 9.96
CA ALA A 255 -28.16 15.19 10.38
C ALA A 255 -28.45 16.69 10.57
N SER A 256 -27.43 17.49 10.93
CA SER A 256 -27.54 18.97 11.02
C SER A 256 -27.48 19.68 9.66
N GLY A 257 -27.34 18.92 8.54
CA GLY A 257 -27.23 19.47 7.19
C GLY A 257 -25.83 19.97 6.82
N ALA A 258 -24.84 19.78 7.68
CA ALA A 258 -23.45 20.07 7.38
C ALA A 258 -22.79 18.93 6.57
N ILE A 259 -21.67 19.23 5.91
CA ILE A 259 -20.96 18.27 5.07
C ILE A 259 -19.96 17.50 5.93
N PRO A 260 -20.16 16.19 6.18
CA PRO A 260 -19.26 15.37 6.96
C PRO A 260 -17.94 15.11 6.20
N LEU A 261 -16.88 14.73 6.94
CA LEU A 261 -15.63 14.27 6.34
C LEU A 261 -15.87 12.99 5.52
N VAL A 262 -16.63 12.06 6.12
CA VAL A 262 -17.05 10.82 5.46
C VAL A 262 -18.55 10.63 5.64
N ASP A 263 -19.28 10.53 4.52
CA ASP A 263 -20.69 10.14 4.58
C ASP A 263 -20.83 8.68 4.99
N MET A 264 -21.28 8.43 6.22
CA MET A 264 -21.49 7.07 6.75
C MET A 264 -22.47 6.24 5.90
N GLY A 265 -23.32 6.89 5.10
CA GLY A 265 -24.22 6.21 4.17
C GLY A 265 -23.50 5.40 3.07
N ILE A 266 -22.27 5.77 2.72
CA ILE A 266 -21.47 5.08 1.69
C ILE A 266 -21.11 3.65 2.12
N PHE A 267 -20.99 3.40 3.43
CA PHE A 267 -20.71 2.08 4.00
C PHE A 267 -21.89 1.09 3.92
N LYS A 268 -23.08 1.53 3.51
CA LYS A 268 -24.16 0.62 3.15
C LYS A 268 -23.92 -0.16 1.86
N ASN A 269 -22.90 0.22 1.09
CA ASN A 269 -22.52 -0.48 -0.12
C ASN A 269 -21.59 -1.66 0.22
N ASN A 270 -22.13 -2.88 0.18
CA ASN A 270 -21.39 -4.10 0.49
C ASN A 270 -20.17 -4.32 -0.43
N ASN A 271 -20.23 -3.89 -1.70
CA ASN A 271 -19.10 -4.01 -2.61
C ASN A 271 -17.94 -3.08 -2.22
N LEU A 272 -18.24 -1.87 -1.73
CA LEU A 272 -17.24 -0.97 -1.22
C LEU A 272 -16.57 -1.53 0.04
N LEU A 273 -17.36 -2.01 1.00
CA LEU A 273 -16.82 -2.60 2.24
C LEU A 273 -15.96 -3.83 1.94
N ALA A 274 -16.45 -4.73 1.08
CA ALA A 274 -15.68 -5.90 0.66
C ALA A 274 -14.37 -5.48 -0.03
N GLY A 275 -14.43 -4.50 -0.95
CA GLY A 275 -13.25 -4.02 -1.65
C GLY A 275 -12.24 -3.35 -0.73
N MET A 276 -12.69 -2.55 0.25
CA MET A 276 -11.82 -1.97 1.27
C MET A 276 -11.12 -3.07 2.09
N ALA A 277 -11.87 -4.05 2.60
CA ALA A 277 -11.31 -5.15 3.39
C ALA A 277 -10.33 -6.01 2.58
N ILE A 278 -10.66 -6.33 1.33
CA ILE A 278 -9.82 -7.12 0.43
C ILE A 278 -8.51 -6.39 0.12
N ARG A 279 -8.56 -5.10 -0.19
CA ARG A 279 -7.35 -4.30 -0.46
C ARG A 279 -6.51 -4.10 0.80
N PHE A 280 -7.14 -3.91 1.93
CA PHE A 280 -6.48 -3.84 3.23
C PHE A 280 -5.68 -5.11 3.52
N ILE A 281 -6.32 -6.28 3.40
CA ILE A 281 -5.69 -7.60 3.57
C ILE A 281 -4.55 -7.81 2.58
N ALA A 282 -4.76 -7.49 1.30
CA ALA A 282 -3.74 -7.64 0.28
C ALA A 282 -2.49 -6.80 0.57
N MET A 283 -2.67 -5.59 1.10
CA MET A 283 -1.54 -4.71 1.45
C MET A 283 -0.84 -5.11 2.73
N ILE A 284 -1.57 -5.62 3.74
CA ILE A 284 -0.94 -6.24 4.92
C ILE A 284 -0.02 -7.38 4.47
N ALA A 285 -0.51 -8.30 3.64
CA ALA A 285 0.26 -9.43 3.15
C ALA A 285 1.48 -8.98 2.32
N MET A 286 1.28 -8.03 1.39
CA MET A 286 2.34 -7.58 0.49
C MET A 286 3.46 -6.86 1.23
N MET A 287 3.13 -5.79 1.96
CA MET A 287 4.13 -4.95 2.62
C MET A 287 4.78 -5.67 3.80
N GLY A 288 3.99 -6.46 4.54
CA GLY A 288 4.53 -7.30 5.61
C GLY A 288 5.49 -8.36 5.09
N CYS A 289 5.17 -9.05 3.99
CA CYS A 289 6.05 -10.04 3.39
C CYS A 289 7.35 -9.41 2.86
N LEU A 290 7.26 -8.27 2.13
CA LEU A 290 8.45 -7.55 1.66
C LEU A 290 9.34 -7.13 2.82
N PHE A 291 8.77 -6.63 3.91
CA PHE A 291 9.49 -6.26 5.12
C PHE A 291 10.19 -7.48 5.75
N ALA A 292 9.46 -8.58 5.98
CA ALA A 292 10.02 -9.78 6.61
C ALA A 292 11.16 -10.38 5.79
N VAL A 293 10.97 -10.50 4.47
CA VAL A 293 12.01 -11.02 3.56
C VAL A 293 13.23 -10.11 3.55
N SER A 294 13.04 -8.78 3.55
CA SER A 294 14.16 -7.82 3.63
C SER A 294 14.95 -7.98 4.93
N VAL A 295 14.26 -8.08 6.08
CA VAL A 295 14.90 -8.28 7.39
C VAL A 295 15.63 -9.64 7.45
N PHE A 296 15.03 -10.68 6.88
CA PHE A 296 15.65 -12.01 6.81
C PHE A 296 16.94 -11.98 5.98
N LEU A 297 16.89 -11.46 4.75
CA LEU A 297 18.05 -11.44 3.85
C LEU A 297 19.20 -10.59 4.42
N GLN A 298 18.90 -9.41 4.95
CA GLN A 298 19.91 -8.51 5.50
C GLN A 298 20.39 -8.93 6.89
N GLY A 299 19.47 -9.29 7.78
CA GLY A 299 19.79 -9.64 9.18
C GLY A 299 20.44 -11.00 9.32
N ALA A 300 19.90 -12.01 8.65
CA ALA A 300 20.31 -13.40 8.75
C ALA A 300 21.42 -13.79 7.78
N LEU A 301 21.20 -13.52 6.49
CA LEU A 301 22.14 -13.91 5.44
C LEU A 301 23.19 -12.83 5.17
N LYS A 302 23.10 -11.68 5.84
CA LYS A 302 24.03 -10.54 5.67
C LYS A 302 24.12 -10.03 4.23
N PHE A 303 23.04 -10.20 3.45
CA PHE A 303 22.97 -9.62 2.12
C PHE A 303 23.03 -8.11 2.20
N ASN A 304 23.75 -7.49 1.27
CA ASN A 304 23.70 -6.05 1.12
C ASN A 304 22.33 -5.60 0.59
N ALA A 305 22.08 -4.30 0.59
CA ALA A 305 20.79 -3.76 0.16
C ALA A 305 20.49 -4.04 -1.33
N PHE A 306 21.52 -4.07 -2.18
CA PHE A 306 21.35 -4.35 -3.62
C PHE A 306 20.91 -5.79 -3.88
N ASP A 307 21.60 -6.76 -3.28
CA ASP A 307 21.25 -8.17 -3.39
C ASP A 307 19.85 -8.43 -2.81
N THR A 308 19.52 -7.79 -1.68
CA THR A 308 18.17 -7.82 -1.12
C THR A 308 17.14 -7.29 -2.11
N GLY A 309 17.42 -6.14 -2.73
CA GLY A 309 16.54 -5.53 -3.74
C GLY A 309 16.28 -6.46 -4.93
N ILE A 310 17.32 -7.13 -5.45
CA ILE A 310 17.21 -8.13 -6.53
C ILE A 310 16.28 -9.27 -6.12
N ASN A 311 16.42 -9.77 -4.91
CA ASN A 311 15.58 -10.86 -4.38
C ASN A 311 14.10 -10.47 -4.22
N LEU A 312 13.76 -9.19 -4.13
CA LEU A 312 12.39 -8.70 -4.09
C LEU A 312 11.77 -8.45 -5.47
N ILE A 313 12.57 -8.37 -6.55
CA ILE A 313 12.07 -8.14 -7.92
C ILE A 313 10.98 -9.15 -8.33
N PRO A 314 11.08 -10.45 -8.04
CA PRO A 314 10.03 -11.39 -8.44
C PRO A 314 8.64 -11.00 -7.91
N ALA A 315 8.54 -10.54 -6.65
CA ALA A 315 7.26 -10.12 -6.09
C ALA A 315 6.75 -8.83 -6.75
N THR A 316 7.58 -7.79 -6.82
CA THR A 316 7.19 -6.48 -7.37
C THR A 316 6.97 -6.56 -8.89
N GLY A 317 7.77 -7.33 -9.60
CA GLY A 317 7.59 -7.64 -11.02
C GLY A 317 6.30 -8.42 -11.28
N GLY A 318 5.96 -9.38 -10.41
CA GLY A 318 4.69 -10.11 -10.44
C GLY A 318 3.48 -9.18 -10.31
N VAL A 319 3.53 -8.22 -9.36
CA VAL A 319 2.49 -7.19 -9.21
C VAL A 319 2.34 -6.36 -10.49
N LEU A 320 3.44 -5.90 -11.07
CA LEU A 320 3.41 -5.10 -12.29
C LEU A 320 2.81 -5.88 -13.46
N ILE A 321 3.27 -7.11 -13.69
CA ILE A 321 2.77 -7.98 -14.77
C ILE A 321 1.27 -8.24 -14.61
N SER A 322 0.83 -8.60 -13.41
CA SER A 322 -0.58 -8.88 -13.15
C SER A 322 -1.46 -7.64 -13.26
N ALA A 323 -1.00 -6.47 -12.83
CA ALA A 323 -1.72 -5.21 -12.99
C ALA A 323 -1.95 -4.87 -14.48
N LEU A 324 -0.93 -5.07 -15.34
CA LEU A 324 -1.04 -4.88 -16.79
C LEU A 324 -1.98 -5.90 -17.46
N LEU A 325 -2.01 -7.12 -16.95
CA LEU A 325 -2.88 -8.18 -17.47
C LEU A 325 -4.32 -8.09 -16.94
N ALA A 326 -4.52 -7.50 -15.77
CA ALA A 326 -5.81 -7.43 -15.08
C ALA A 326 -6.92 -6.86 -15.96
N GLU A 327 -6.64 -5.75 -16.69
CA GLU A 327 -7.63 -5.16 -17.60
C GLU A 327 -8.01 -6.11 -18.75
N ARG A 328 -7.03 -6.79 -19.36
CA ARG A 328 -7.29 -7.73 -20.46
C ARG A 328 -8.10 -8.94 -19.98
N LEU A 329 -7.71 -9.50 -18.83
CA LEU A 329 -8.36 -10.66 -18.23
C LEU A 329 -9.79 -10.34 -17.76
N SER A 330 -10.04 -9.11 -17.25
CA SER A 330 -11.36 -8.67 -16.80
C SER A 330 -12.39 -8.53 -17.93
N ARG A 331 -11.94 -8.47 -19.18
CA ARG A 331 -12.82 -8.51 -20.37
C ARG A 331 -13.37 -9.90 -20.63
N ILE A 332 -12.67 -10.94 -20.20
CA ILE A 332 -13.02 -12.37 -20.44
C ILE A 332 -13.66 -12.98 -19.20
N TYR A 333 -13.04 -12.77 -18.05
CA TYR A 333 -13.46 -13.34 -16.78
C TYR A 333 -14.09 -12.29 -15.85
N SER A 334 -14.92 -12.72 -14.89
CA SER A 334 -15.46 -11.81 -13.89
C SER A 334 -14.38 -11.38 -12.89
N HIS A 335 -14.47 -10.16 -12.40
CA HIS A 335 -13.54 -9.63 -11.40
C HIS A 335 -13.46 -10.52 -10.15
N LYS A 336 -14.60 -11.06 -9.69
CA LYS A 336 -14.67 -12.00 -8.56
C LYS A 336 -13.80 -13.23 -8.78
N ILE A 337 -13.92 -13.88 -9.95
CA ILE A 337 -13.12 -15.07 -10.29
C ILE A 337 -11.63 -14.72 -10.34
N LEU A 338 -11.27 -13.61 -10.99
CA LEU A 338 -9.88 -13.19 -11.11
C LEU A 338 -9.26 -12.85 -9.75
N MET A 339 -9.99 -12.19 -8.86
CA MET A 339 -9.52 -11.89 -7.50
C MET A 339 -9.39 -13.17 -6.67
N SER A 340 -10.32 -14.13 -6.81
CA SER A 340 -10.20 -15.44 -6.15
C SER A 340 -8.99 -16.21 -6.65
N ILE A 341 -8.71 -16.23 -7.97
CA ILE A 341 -7.49 -16.81 -8.53
C ILE A 341 -6.26 -16.08 -7.98
N GLY A 342 -6.31 -14.75 -7.88
CA GLY A 342 -5.23 -13.94 -7.30
C GLY A 342 -4.91 -14.37 -5.87
N PHE A 343 -5.91 -14.52 -5.00
CA PHE A 343 -5.68 -15.00 -3.64
C PHE A 343 -5.15 -16.42 -3.58
N VAL A 344 -5.66 -17.34 -4.43
CA VAL A 344 -5.16 -18.72 -4.49
C VAL A 344 -3.68 -18.74 -4.90
N LEU A 345 -3.28 -17.98 -5.93
CA LEU A 345 -1.88 -17.87 -6.34
C LEU A 345 -1.00 -17.29 -5.22
N ALA A 346 -1.49 -16.28 -4.52
CA ALA A 346 -0.76 -15.67 -3.40
C ALA A 346 -0.60 -16.65 -2.22
N ILE A 347 -1.62 -17.46 -1.90
CA ILE A 347 -1.55 -18.51 -0.88
C ILE A 347 -0.52 -19.57 -1.28
N ILE A 348 -0.54 -20.04 -2.53
CA ILE A 348 0.45 -21.00 -3.03
C ILE A 348 1.86 -20.40 -2.91
N GLY A 349 2.04 -19.13 -3.27
CA GLY A 349 3.30 -18.42 -3.11
C GLY A 349 3.78 -18.39 -1.66
N ALA A 350 2.90 -18.04 -0.71
CA ALA A 350 3.21 -18.03 0.72
C ALA A 350 3.56 -19.43 1.25
N VAL A 351 2.84 -20.47 0.81
CA VAL A 351 3.12 -21.86 1.19
C VAL A 351 4.47 -22.33 0.63
N ILE A 352 4.81 -21.99 -0.61
CA ILE A 352 6.13 -22.29 -1.17
C ILE A 352 7.21 -21.61 -0.33
N LEU A 353 7.08 -20.31 -0.06
CA LEU A 353 8.06 -19.55 0.73
C LEU A 353 8.26 -20.14 2.14
N ARG A 354 7.20 -20.64 2.77
CA ARG A 354 7.25 -21.28 4.09
C ARG A 354 8.33 -22.36 4.23
N PHE A 355 8.61 -23.08 3.15
CA PHE A 355 9.55 -24.21 3.14
C PHE A 355 10.95 -23.84 2.62
N GLN A 356 11.15 -22.62 2.13
CA GLN A 356 12.40 -22.26 1.46
C GLN A 356 13.40 -21.51 2.35
N PHE A 357 12.94 -20.92 3.46
CA PHE A 357 13.83 -20.12 4.32
C PHE A 357 14.80 -20.97 5.13
N GLY A 358 16.09 -20.62 5.12
CA GLY A 358 17.18 -21.27 5.84
C GLY A 358 18.51 -20.55 5.59
N LEU A 359 19.62 -21.02 6.17
CA LEU A 359 20.94 -20.36 6.06
C LEU A 359 21.55 -20.38 4.66
N HIS A 360 21.12 -21.29 3.78
CA HIS A 360 21.68 -21.49 2.43
C HIS A 360 20.69 -21.10 1.33
N VAL A 361 19.76 -20.20 1.62
CA VAL A 361 18.75 -19.74 0.67
C VAL A 361 19.40 -18.98 -0.49
N THR A 362 19.04 -19.39 -1.71
CA THR A 362 19.43 -18.72 -2.95
C THR A 362 18.26 -17.93 -3.56
N PHE A 363 18.56 -17.08 -4.53
CA PHE A 363 17.53 -16.36 -5.29
C PHE A 363 16.49 -17.32 -5.91
N LEU A 364 16.94 -18.44 -6.48
CA LEU A 364 16.04 -19.40 -7.15
C LEU A 364 15.08 -20.10 -6.20
N ASP A 365 15.44 -20.23 -4.93
CA ASP A 365 14.58 -20.86 -3.93
C ASP A 365 13.37 -19.98 -3.59
N ILE A 366 13.60 -18.68 -3.41
CA ILE A 366 12.52 -17.74 -3.02
C ILE A 366 11.79 -17.10 -4.20
N ALA A 367 12.43 -16.97 -5.36
CA ALA A 367 11.86 -16.28 -6.52
C ALA A 367 10.50 -16.85 -6.98
N PRO A 368 10.27 -18.17 -7.07
CA PRO A 368 8.97 -18.70 -7.49
C PRO A 368 7.84 -18.34 -6.51
N GLY A 369 8.07 -18.46 -5.20
CA GLY A 369 7.11 -18.10 -4.18
C GLY A 369 6.80 -16.61 -4.16
N MET A 370 7.83 -15.76 -4.23
CA MET A 370 7.69 -14.31 -4.31
C MET A 370 6.93 -13.87 -5.57
N PHE A 371 7.21 -14.50 -6.72
CA PHE A 371 6.55 -14.19 -7.98
C PHE A 371 5.05 -14.54 -7.95
N LEU A 372 4.70 -15.73 -7.45
CA LEU A 372 3.29 -16.15 -7.31
C LEU A 372 2.53 -15.26 -6.34
N LEU A 373 3.14 -14.90 -5.21
CA LEU A 373 2.58 -13.96 -4.25
C LEU A 373 2.34 -12.60 -4.91
N GLY A 374 3.32 -12.09 -5.65
CA GLY A 374 3.24 -10.82 -6.37
C GLY A 374 2.15 -10.81 -7.45
N ILE A 375 2.09 -11.83 -8.32
CA ILE A 375 1.03 -11.97 -9.34
C ILE A 375 -0.35 -12.02 -8.68
N GLY A 376 -0.49 -12.82 -7.63
CA GLY A 376 -1.75 -12.99 -6.94
C GLY A 376 -2.26 -11.68 -6.33
N LEU A 377 -1.42 -11.02 -5.54
CA LEU A 377 -1.79 -9.77 -4.89
C LEU A 377 -1.97 -8.62 -5.89
N GLY A 378 -1.17 -8.56 -6.95
CA GLY A 378 -1.31 -7.56 -7.99
C GLY A 378 -2.66 -7.63 -8.72
N LEU A 379 -3.17 -8.83 -9.03
CA LEU A 379 -4.53 -9.01 -9.57
C LEU A 379 -5.60 -8.48 -8.60
N VAL A 380 -5.47 -8.80 -7.31
CA VAL A 380 -6.41 -8.36 -6.27
C VAL A 380 -6.42 -6.83 -6.15
N ILE A 381 -5.24 -6.22 -6.07
CA ILE A 381 -5.07 -4.78 -5.90
C ILE A 381 -5.60 -4.02 -7.12
N ALA A 382 -5.26 -4.47 -8.33
CA ALA A 382 -5.69 -3.82 -9.58
C ALA A 382 -7.21 -3.86 -9.78
N LEU A 383 -7.84 -5.01 -9.53
CA LEU A 383 -9.28 -5.20 -9.76
C LEU A 383 -10.15 -4.69 -8.60
N GLY A 384 -9.58 -4.53 -7.41
CA GLY A 384 -10.33 -4.16 -6.21
C GLY A 384 -11.02 -2.80 -6.30
N ILE A 385 -10.43 -1.81 -7.01
CA ILE A 385 -11.05 -0.49 -7.21
C ILE A 385 -12.30 -0.61 -8.06
N ASP A 386 -12.18 -1.24 -9.23
CA ASP A 386 -13.27 -1.33 -10.21
C ASP A 386 -14.53 -2.01 -9.64
N VAL A 387 -14.33 -3.06 -8.83
CA VAL A 387 -15.44 -3.77 -8.19
C VAL A 387 -16.15 -2.90 -7.18
N SER A 388 -15.38 -2.15 -6.40
CA SER A 388 -15.87 -1.38 -5.26
C SER A 388 -16.67 -0.15 -5.66
N ILE A 389 -16.27 0.55 -6.73
CA ILE A 389 -16.91 1.81 -7.16
C ILE A 389 -17.97 1.61 -8.25
N LYS A 390 -18.11 0.39 -8.75
CA LYS A 390 -19.01 0.09 -9.87
C LYS A 390 -20.48 0.34 -9.53
N GLY A 391 -21.11 1.22 -10.29
CA GLY A 391 -22.53 1.55 -10.14
C GLY A 391 -22.82 2.69 -9.17
N MET A 392 -21.80 3.36 -8.63
CA MET A 392 -21.91 4.61 -7.90
C MET A 392 -21.98 5.80 -8.88
N ASP A 393 -22.57 6.91 -8.44
CA ASP A 393 -22.50 8.21 -9.11
C ASP A 393 -21.08 8.82 -9.04
N GLU A 394 -20.78 9.80 -9.89
CA GLU A 394 -19.41 10.36 -10.02
C GLU A 394 -18.88 10.96 -8.70
N GLU A 395 -19.74 11.58 -7.89
CA GLU A 395 -19.36 12.17 -6.61
C GLU A 395 -19.01 11.10 -5.57
N SER A 396 -19.87 10.08 -5.44
CA SER A 396 -19.64 8.91 -4.56
C SER A 396 -18.42 8.10 -4.97
N GLN A 397 -18.12 7.97 -6.28
CA GLN A 397 -16.93 7.30 -6.78
C GLN A 397 -15.63 7.98 -6.30
N SER A 398 -15.59 9.31 -6.27
CA SER A 398 -14.42 10.06 -5.79
C SER A 398 -14.16 9.77 -4.31
N THR A 399 -15.19 9.84 -3.48
CA THR A 399 -15.11 9.55 -2.04
C THR A 399 -14.74 8.09 -1.79
N ALA A 400 -15.38 7.15 -2.51
CA ALA A 400 -15.08 5.72 -2.41
C ALA A 400 -13.63 5.39 -2.79
N SER A 401 -13.09 6.03 -3.86
CA SER A 401 -11.69 5.85 -4.25
C SER A 401 -10.73 6.35 -3.17
N GLY A 402 -11.04 7.46 -2.52
CA GLY A 402 -10.29 7.97 -1.38
C GLY A 402 -10.27 6.97 -0.21
N LEU A 403 -11.43 6.44 0.16
CA LEU A 403 -11.57 5.43 1.22
C LEU A 403 -10.80 4.14 0.88
N LEU A 404 -10.87 3.66 -0.37
CA LEU A 404 -10.13 2.49 -0.83
C LEU A 404 -8.62 2.70 -0.76
N THR A 405 -8.14 3.88 -1.13
CA THR A 405 -6.71 4.22 -1.06
C THR A 405 -6.26 4.37 0.38
N THR A 406 -7.06 5.01 1.24
CA THR A 406 -6.78 5.10 2.69
C THR A 406 -6.72 3.71 3.32
N SER A 407 -7.67 2.83 3.00
CA SER A 407 -7.69 1.44 3.47
C SER A 407 -6.44 0.67 3.03
N GLN A 408 -6.01 0.86 1.78
CA GLN A 408 -4.78 0.28 1.25
C GLN A 408 -3.53 0.77 2.00
N THR A 409 -3.38 2.07 2.17
CA THR A 409 -2.22 2.67 2.83
C THR A 409 -2.18 2.29 4.32
N LEU A 410 -3.35 2.24 4.97
CA LEU A 410 -3.46 1.73 6.35
C LEU A 410 -3.07 0.24 6.43
N GLY A 411 -3.48 -0.57 5.44
CA GLY A 411 -3.05 -1.96 5.32
C GLY A 411 -1.55 -2.10 5.21
N SER A 412 -0.87 -1.20 4.48
CA SER A 412 0.61 -1.18 4.40
C SER A 412 1.24 -0.92 5.77
N SER A 413 0.74 0.08 6.51
CA SER A 413 1.25 0.44 7.84
C SER A 413 1.06 -0.70 8.85
N ILE A 414 -0.15 -1.25 8.92
CA ILE A 414 -0.46 -2.36 9.82
C ILE A 414 0.29 -3.63 9.40
N GLY A 415 0.48 -3.84 8.10
CA GLY A 415 1.20 -4.99 7.55
C GLY A 415 2.63 -5.06 8.03
N THR A 416 3.39 -3.99 7.88
CA THR A 416 4.76 -3.91 8.40
C THR A 416 4.78 -4.07 9.92
N ALA A 417 3.87 -3.40 10.64
CA ALA A 417 3.80 -3.47 12.10
C ALA A 417 3.49 -4.89 12.61
N VAL A 418 2.43 -5.53 12.10
CA VAL A 418 1.99 -6.88 12.53
C VAL A 418 3.03 -7.93 12.16
N ILE A 419 3.50 -7.93 10.92
CA ILE A 419 4.49 -8.90 10.46
C ILE A 419 5.82 -8.74 11.19
N GLY A 420 6.24 -7.50 11.47
CA GLY A 420 7.41 -7.23 12.30
C GLY A 420 7.27 -7.82 13.71
N CYS A 421 6.10 -7.68 14.34
CA CYS A 421 5.81 -8.33 15.64
C CYS A 421 5.84 -9.85 15.53
N ILE A 422 5.24 -10.45 14.49
CA ILE A 422 5.21 -11.91 14.28
C ILE A 422 6.63 -12.45 14.06
N LEU A 423 7.44 -11.74 13.28
CA LEU A 423 8.84 -12.11 13.05
C LEU A 423 9.62 -12.20 14.36
N ILE A 424 9.43 -11.23 15.25
CA ILE A 424 10.08 -11.22 16.56
C ILE A 424 9.54 -12.33 17.47
N ILE A 425 8.21 -12.57 17.47
CA ILE A 425 7.59 -13.65 18.25
C ILE A 425 8.11 -15.02 17.77
N GLY A 426 8.14 -15.24 16.45
CA GLY A 426 8.66 -16.47 15.85
C GLY A 426 10.15 -16.69 16.17
N ALA A 427 10.95 -15.62 16.14
CA ALA A 427 12.36 -15.71 16.54
C ALA A 427 12.53 -16.09 18.03
N THR A 428 11.71 -15.53 18.92
CA THR A 428 11.75 -15.90 20.36
C THR A 428 11.32 -17.34 20.60
N ALA A 429 10.28 -17.82 19.91
CA ALA A 429 9.86 -19.21 19.97
C ALA A 429 10.97 -20.14 19.45
N GLY A 430 11.57 -19.84 18.30
CA GLY A 430 12.68 -20.60 17.75
C GLY A 430 13.93 -20.63 18.64
N ILE A 431 14.20 -19.56 19.41
CA ILE A 431 15.28 -19.58 20.42
C ILE A 431 14.95 -20.58 21.53
N ALA A 432 13.72 -20.56 22.06
CA ALA A 432 13.31 -21.48 23.12
C ALA A 432 13.45 -22.95 22.66
N ASP A 433 12.89 -23.26 21.47
CA ASP A 433 12.95 -24.61 20.89
C ASP A 433 14.41 -25.05 20.62
N ALA A 434 15.25 -24.14 20.12
CA ALA A 434 16.65 -24.48 19.84
C ALA A 434 17.49 -24.65 21.10
N VAL A 435 17.24 -23.87 22.17
CA VAL A 435 17.93 -24.03 23.47
C VAL A 435 17.55 -25.35 24.12
N ASP A 436 16.29 -25.73 24.11
CA ASP A 436 15.84 -27.02 24.65
C ASP A 436 16.48 -28.23 23.93
N ILE A 437 16.75 -28.10 22.62
CA ILE A 437 17.35 -29.18 21.82
C ILE A 437 18.87 -29.26 22.01
N TYR A 438 19.58 -28.11 22.00
CA TYR A 438 21.03 -28.06 21.91
C TYR A 438 21.75 -27.71 23.21
N VAL A 439 21.05 -27.17 24.21
CA VAL A 439 21.60 -26.72 25.49
C VAL A 439 20.60 -27.03 26.63
N PRO A 440 20.19 -28.29 26.81
CA PRO A 440 19.11 -28.64 27.74
C PRO A 440 19.39 -28.32 29.24
N ASP A 441 20.67 -28.16 29.62
CA ASP A 441 21.09 -27.80 30.98
C ASP A 441 21.18 -26.25 31.20
N ALA A 442 20.92 -25.44 30.18
CA ALA A 442 20.95 -24.00 30.32
C ALA A 442 19.66 -23.48 30.95
N ASN A 443 19.80 -22.64 31.98
CA ASN A 443 18.65 -21.93 32.55
C ASN A 443 18.02 -21.08 31.44
N GLN A 444 16.79 -21.40 31.01
CA GLN A 444 16.04 -20.70 29.97
C GLN A 444 16.00 -19.18 30.22
N THR A 445 16.01 -18.77 31.50
CA THR A 445 16.10 -17.36 31.93
C THR A 445 17.37 -16.63 31.47
N GLN A 446 18.45 -17.31 31.15
CA GLN A 446 19.69 -16.70 30.64
C GLN A 446 19.56 -16.33 29.15
N PHE A 447 18.66 -17.01 28.42
CA PHE A 447 18.36 -16.75 26.99
C PHE A 447 17.03 -16.02 26.78
N GLU A 448 16.13 -16.04 27.74
CA GLU A 448 14.95 -15.16 27.81
C GLU A 448 15.31 -13.72 28.16
N VAL A 449 16.48 -13.27 27.72
CA VAL A 449 16.82 -11.87 27.87
C VAL A 449 15.75 -11.03 27.19
N GLY A 450 15.14 -10.19 27.99
CA GLY A 450 14.03 -9.31 27.72
C GLY A 450 13.88 -8.80 26.28
N THR A 451 12.80 -8.17 26.02
CA THR A 451 12.30 -7.46 24.83
C THR A 451 13.33 -6.89 23.81
N GLY A 452 14.55 -7.40 23.75
CA GLY A 452 15.60 -7.02 22.81
C GLY A 452 15.23 -7.31 21.36
N ASP A 453 15.79 -6.51 20.49
CA ASP A 453 15.58 -6.56 19.05
C ASP A 453 16.00 -7.92 18.46
N TYR A 454 15.32 -8.39 17.42
CA TYR A 454 15.61 -9.65 16.72
C TYR A 454 17.08 -9.78 16.30
N LEU A 455 17.68 -8.69 15.78
CA LEU A 455 19.08 -8.65 15.36
C LEU A 455 20.04 -8.64 16.57
N GLU A 456 19.67 -8.01 17.67
CA GLU A 456 20.43 -8.00 18.91
C GLU A 456 20.48 -9.39 19.54
N LYS A 457 19.36 -10.12 19.55
CA LYS A 457 19.30 -11.51 20.02
C LYS A 457 20.17 -12.45 19.20
N LEU A 458 20.16 -12.31 17.86
CA LEU A 458 21.06 -13.07 16.99
C LEU A 458 22.53 -12.67 17.20
N GLY A 459 22.82 -11.40 17.45
CA GLY A 459 24.16 -10.91 17.79
C GLY A 459 24.67 -11.53 19.08
N ASN A 460 23.87 -11.50 20.15
CA ASN A 460 24.22 -12.06 21.46
C ASN A 460 24.46 -13.59 21.43
N LEU A 461 23.70 -14.32 20.61
CA LEU A 461 23.96 -15.73 20.35
C LEU A 461 25.32 -15.95 19.68
N ASN A 462 25.71 -15.09 18.75
CA ASN A 462 26.99 -15.18 18.06
C ASN A 462 28.19 -14.76 18.93
N GLU A 463 28.02 -13.87 19.90
CA GLU A 463 29.05 -13.41 20.81
C GLU A 463 29.25 -14.31 22.03
N SER A 464 28.31 -15.20 22.34
CA SER A 464 28.43 -16.12 23.48
C SER A 464 29.65 -17.06 23.32
N SER A 465 30.63 -16.99 24.23
CA SER A 465 31.84 -17.84 24.22
C SER A 465 31.57 -19.28 24.63
N ILE A 466 30.37 -19.58 25.13
CA ILE A 466 29.98 -20.87 25.73
C ILE A 466 29.59 -21.92 24.67
N LEU A 467 29.14 -21.47 23.48
CA LEU A 467 28.62 -22.35 22.43
C LEU A 467 29.63 -22.56 21.30
N SER A 468 29.77 -23.80 20.84
CA SER A 468 30.57 -24.10 19.64
C SER A 468 29.98 -23.46 18.40
N GLN A 469 30.80 -23.14 17.40
CA GLN A 469 30.37 -22.51 16.16
C GLN A 469 29.28 -23.32 15.42
N ASP A 470 29.36 -24.64 15.44
CA ASP A 470 28.38 -25.54 14.84
C ASP A 470 27.01 -25.48 15.54
N VAL A 471 27.00 -25.43 16.86
CA VAL A 471 25.76 -25.27 17.65
C VAL A 471 25.13 -23.91 17.41
N LYS A 472 25.94 -22.83 17.35
CA LYS A 472 25.46 -21.49 17.01
C LYS A 472 24.77 -21.44 15.65
N ALA A 473 25.38 -22.05 14.63
CA ALA A 473 24.80 -22.10 13.29
C ALA A 473 23.46 -22.89 13.30
N LYS A 474 23.37 -24.00 14.02
CA LYS A 474 22.13 -24.77 14.12
C LYS A 474 21.02 -24.00 14.85
N ILE A 475 21.32 -23.36 15.98
CA ILE A 475 20.38 -22.50 16.70
C ILE A 475 19.91 -21.35 15.79
N THR A 476 20.84 -20.66 15.17
CA THR A 476 20.51 -19.57 14.26
C THR A 476 19.59 -20.02 13.11
N ASN A 477 19.86 -21.19 12.52
CA ASN A 477 19.02 -21.73 11.46
C ASN A 477 17.58 -22.01 11.92
N ILE A 478 17.40 -22.61 13.09
CA ILE A 478 16.07 -22.88 13.67
C ILE A 478 15.33 -21.57 13.90
N VAL A 479 15.95 -20.62 14.59
CA VAL A 479 15.37 -19.31 14.90
C VAL A 479 14.89 -18.60 13.65
N LEU A 480 15.73 -18.57 12.60
CA LEU A 480 15.42 -17.92 11.34
C LEU A 480 14.30 -18.63 10.59
N THR A 481 14.38 -19.96 10.53
CA THR A 481 13.39 -20.76 9.82
C THR A 481 12.01 -20.65 10.47
N ASP A 482 11.95 -20.74 11.80
CA ASP A 482 10.67 -20.72 12.52
C ASP A 482 10.04 -19.33 12.55
N ALA A 483 10.86 -18.28 12.64
CA ALA A 483 10.38 -16.91 12.47
C ALA A 483 9.72 -16.71 11.09
N MET A 484 10.37 -17.15 10.02
CA MET A 484 9.84 -17.00 8.67
C MET A 484 8.66 -17.93 8.40
N LYS A 485 8.66 -19.17 8.92
CA LYS A 485 7.48 -20.05 8.85
C LYS A 485 6.26 -19.39 9.49
N MET A 486 6.41 -18.83 10.70
CA MET A 486 5.30 -18.16 11.39
C MET A 486 4.75 -16.97 10.60
N VAL A 487 5.62 -16.18 9.98
CA VAL A 487 5.22 -15.08 9.08
C VAL A 487 4.44 -15.60 7.87
N MET A 488 4.91 -16.67 7.22
CA MET A 488 4.25 -17.21 6.03
C MET A 488 2.92 -17.89 6.38
N ASP A 489 2.83 -18.59 7.52
CA ASP A 489 1.59 -19.18 8.02
C ASP A 489 0.53 -18.11 8.30
N PHE A 490 0.91 -17.04 9.01
CA PHE A 490 0.02 -15.91 9.23
C PHE A 490 -0.42 -15.26 7.92
N THR A 491 0.52 -15.04 6.99
CA THR A 491 0.22 -14.48 5.67
C THR A 491 -0.76 -15.37 4.90
N ALA A 492 -0.58 -16.68 4.90
CA ALA A 492 -1.48 -17.62 4.24
C ALA A 492 -2.88 -17.61 4.85
N ILE A 493 -3.00 -17.57 6.19
CA ILE A 493 -4.29 -17.44 6.89
C ILE A 493 -4.99 -16.13 6.51
N LEU A 494 -4.26 -15.02 6.52
CA LEU A 494 -4.78 -13.71 6.14
C LEU A 494 -5.29 -13.69 4.70
N LEU A 495 -4.55 -14.29 3.77
CA LEU A 495 -4.94 -14.42 2.37
C LEU A 495 -6.16 -15.33 2.19
N LEU A 496 -6.30 -16.37 3.01
CA LEU A 496 -7.50 -17.22 3.02
C LEU A 496 -8.75 -16.43 3.45
N ILE A 497 -8.61 -15.57 4.47
CA ILE A 497 -9.69 -14.64 4.86
C ILE A 497 -10.04 -13.72 3.69
N GLY A 498 -9.03 -13.18 2.98
CA GLY A 498 -9.23 -12.38 1.77
C GLY A 498 -9.97 -13.14 0.67
N LEU A 499 -9.61 -14.40 0.45
CA LEU A 499 -10.31 -15.29 -0.50
C LEU A 499 -11.78 -15.48 -0.13
N ILE A 500 -12.08 -15.73 1.13
CA ILE A 500 -13.47 -15.85 1.62
C ILE A 500 -14.24 -14.55 1.38
N LEU A 501 -13.64 -13.40 1.67
CA LEU A 501 -14.26 -12.10 1.45
C LEU A 501 -14.55 -11.80 -0.04
N THR A 502 -13.82 -12.40 -0.99
CA THR A 502 -14.19 -12.24 -2.41
C THR A 502 -15.58 -12.80 -2.73
N HIS A 503 -16.08 -13.75 -1.94
CA HIS A 503 -17.40 -14.33 -2.14
C HIS A 503 -18.55 -13.38 -1.78
N THR A 504 -18.30 -12.38 -0.93
CA THR A 504 -19.29 -11.35 -0.57
C THR A 504 -19.53 -10.32 -1.68
N ILE A 505 -18.65 -10.27 -2.69
CA ILE A 505 -18.80 -9.37 -3.83
C ILE A 505 -19.98 -9.80 -4.70
N ASP A 506 -20.93 -8.88 -4.91
CA ASP A 506 -22.10 -9.13 -5.75
C ASP A 506 -21.75 -9.03 -7.25
N ASN A 507 -21.92 -10.15 -7.95
CA ASN A 507 -21.59 -10.28 -9.37
C ASN A 507 -22.84 -10.24 -10.29
N ARG A 508 -24.05 -10.14 -9.71
CA ARG A 508 -25.33 -10.32 -10.45
C ARG A 508 -25.52 -9.33 -11.60
N ARG A 509 -25.03 -8.10 -11.47
CA ARG A 509 -25.17 -7.06 -12.52
C ARG A 509 -24.30 -7.29 -13.76
N VAL A 510 -23.19 -8.01 -13.65
CA VAL A 510 -22.30 -8.33 -14.79
C VAL A 510 -22.92 -9.44 -15.63
N ILE A 511 -23.46 -10.47 -14.99
CA ILE A 511 -24.13 -11.59 -15.65
C ILE A 511 -25.40 -11.09 -16.38
N GLY A 512 -26.18 -10.23 -15.77
CA GLY A 512 -27.38 -9.65 -16.38
C GLY A 512 -27.09 -8.81 -17.63
N ARG A 513 -26.00 -8.02 -17.66
CA ARG A 513 -25.59 -7.27 -18.86
C ARG A 513 -25.04 -8.18 -19.96
N ARG A 514 -24.29 -9.23 -19.61
CA ARG A 514 -23.76 -10.21 -20.56
C ARG A 514 -24.89 -11.00 -21.20
N ILE A 515 -25.90 -11.42 -20.42
CA ILE A 515 -27.10 -12.07 -20.93
C ILE A 515 -27.90 -11.11 -21.82
N ARG A 516 -28.09 -9.85 -21.45
CA ARG A 516 -28.73 -8.84 -22.30
C ARG A 516 -27.96 -8.62 -23.60
N ARG A 517 -26.63 -8.54 -23.55
CA ARG A 517 -25.79 -8.33 -24.73
C ARG A 517 -25.85 -9.54 -25.68
N LEU A 518 -25.72 -10.74 -25.15
CA LEU A 518 -25.87 -11.98 -25.91
C LEU A 518 -27.28 -12.12 -26.48
N ARG A 519 -28.33 -11.68 -25.75
CA ARG A 519 -29.70 -11.65 -26.22
C ARG A 519 -29.93 -10.63 -27.35
N THR A 520 -29.29 -9.44 -27.23
CA THR A 520 -29.32 -8.42 -28.31
C THR A 520 -28.50 -8.85 -29.52
N GLU A 521 -27.38 -9.51 -29.33
CA GLU A 521 -26.55 -10.05 -30.42
C GLU A 521 -27.27 -11.20 -31.14
N ARG A 522 -27.98 -12.07 -30.41
CA ARG A 522 -28.86 -13.09 -31.00
C ARG A 522 -30.05 -12.49 -31.75
N LEU A 523 -30.66 -11.44 -31.22
CA LEU A 523 -31.80 -10.76 -31.85
C LEU A 523 -31.41 -9.90 -33.06
N ASN A 524 -30.15 -9.45 -33.14
CA ASN A 524 -29.60 -8.64 -34.23
C ASN A 524 -28.63 -9.41 -35.13
N GLY A 525 -28.49 -10.71 -34.94
CA GLY A 525 -27.63 -11.57 -35.76
C GLY A 525 -28.08 -11.64 -37.23
N PRO A 526 -27.17 -11.99 -38.14
CA PRO A 526 -27.43 -11.91 -39.59
C PRO A 526 -28.68 -12.69 -40.05
N LYS A 527 -29.06 -13.78 -39.39
CA LYS A 527 -30.28 -14.51 -39.71
C LYS A 527 -31.58 -13.73 -39.43
N VAL A 528 -31.63 -12.98 -38.32
CA VAL A 528 -32.81 -12.17 -37.95
C VAL A 528 -32.93 -10.91 -38.84
N ARG A 529 -31.81 -10.37 -39.35
CA ARG A 529 -31.84 -9.28 -40.34
C ARG A 529 -32.37 -9.76 -41.69
N LEU A 530 -32.04 -10.97 -42.14
CA LEU A 530 -32.54 -11.54 -43.39
C LEU A 530 -34.04 -11.82 -43.33
N ASP A 531 -34.56 -12.31 -42.20
CA ASP A 531 -36.01 -12.57 -42.03
C ASP A 531 -36.81 -11.25 -41.96
N ARG A 532 -36.27 -10.19 -41.31
CA ARG A 532 -36.93 -8.88 -41.32
C ARG A 532 -36.90 -8.21 -42.71
N GLN A 533 -35.88 -8.44 -43.51
CA GLN A 533 -35.85 -7.95 -44.90
C GLN A 533 -36.76 -8.71 -45.81
N LYS A 534 -36.96 -10.02 -45.63
CA LYS A 534 -37.97 -10.83 -46.36
C LYS A 534 -39.39 -10.38 -46.01
N LEU A 535 -39.73 -10.25 -44.72
CA LEU A 535 -41.04 -9.80 -44.27
C LEU A 535 -41.39 -8.38 -44.67
N SER A 536 -40.41 -7.51 -44.95
CA SER A 536 -40.67 -6.15 -45.48
C SER A 536 -40.84 -6.12 -46.97
N LYS A 537 -40.37 -7.14 -47.73
CA LYS A 537 -40.62 -7.28 -49.19
C LYS A 537 -41.97 -7.90 -49.50
N ASP A 538 -42.48 -8.74 -48.60
CA ASP A 538 -43.81 -9.37 -48.77
C ASP A 538 -44.98 -8.45 -48.36
N ARG A 539 -44.69 -7.21 -47.88
CA ARG A 539 -45.70 -6.20 -47.54
C ARG A 539 -45.74 -5.01 -48.52
N LYS A 540 -44.99 -5.06 -49.63
CA LYS A 540 -45.11 -4.16 -50.77
C LYS A 540 -45.63 -4.94 -51.97
#